data_f3065436500b2baf8cbd3bdf38220fb1
#
_entry.id   f3065436500b2baf8cbd3bdf38220fb1
#
_cell.length_a   1.000
_cell.length_b   1.000
_cell.length_c   1.000
_cell.angle_alpha   90.00
_cell.angle_beta   90.00
_cell.angle_gamma   90.00
#
_symmetry.space_group_name_H-M   'P 1'
#
loop_
_entity.id
_entity.type
_entity.pdbx_description
1 polymer ?
#
loop_
_entity_poly.entity_id
_entity_poly.type
_entity_poly.pdbx_seq_one_letter_code
_entity_poly.pdbx_strand_id
1 'polypeptide(L)'
;MPPQLEDRIASVKAKKDALAVRLNALQAKAKSEKNKRDTRRKILVGEAVIAAMEEDGFLAIRIRALLAKTVTRDNDLDVIADLLSPAPPPAPPA
;
A
#
# COMPACT_ATOMS: atom_id res chain seq x y z
N MET A 1 40.26 -34.37 -11.71
CA MET A 1 39.41 -34.30 -10.52
C MET A 1 38.72 -35.64 -10.31
N PRO A 2 38.75 -36.24 -9.13
CA PRO A 2 38.04 -37.50 -8.92
C PRO A 2 36.53 -37.28 -9.10
N PRO A 3 35.79 -38.22 -9.69
CA PRO A 3 34.35 -38.08 -9.94
C PRO A 3 33.55 -37.80 -8.67
N GLN A 4 33.98 -38.31 -7.53
CA GLN A 4 33.31 -38.09 -6.22
C GLN A 4 33.33 -36.62 -5.79
N LEU A 5 34.39 -35.87 -6.10
CA LEU A 5 34.47 -34.45 -5.78
C LEU A 5 33.56 -33.62 -6.69
N GLU A 6 33.50 -34.00 -7.95
CA GLU A 6 32.59 -33.34 -8.89
C GLU A 6 31.12 -33.55 -8.48
N ASP A 7 30.77 -34.76 -8.07
CA ASP A 7 29.43 -35.08 -7.57
C ASP A 7 29.10 -34.29 -6.30
N ARG A 8 30.06 -34.14 -5.39
CA ARG A 8 29.90 -33.34 -4.18
C ARG A 8 29.71 -31.86 -4.52
N ILE A 9 30.49 -31.32 -5.43
CA ILE A 9 30.35 -29.93 -5.87
C ILE A 9 28.98 -29.69 -6.50
N ALA A 10 28.54 -30.58 -7.38
CA ALA A 10 27.23 -30.51 -8.01
C ALA A 10 26.09 -30.57 -6.98
N SER A 11 26.21 -31.47 -5.98
CA SER A 11 25.22 -31.61 -4.91
C SER A 11 25.15 -30.36 -4.04
N VAL A 12 26.27 -29.77 -3.63
CA VAL A 12 26.35 -28.57 -2.82
C VAL A 12 25.79 -27.39 -3.61
N LYS A 13 26.11 -27.27 -4.87
CA LYS A 13 25.61 -26.23 -5.76
C LYS A 13 24.10 -26.30 -5.91
N ALA A 14 23.56 -27.52 -6.10
CA ALA A 14 22.11 -27.72 -6.18
C ALA A 14 21.40 -27.32 -4.88
N LYS A 15 21.97 -27.65 -3.73
CA LYS A 15 21.44 -27.23 -2.42
C LYS A 15 21.48 -25.71 -2.26
N LYS A 16 22.57 -25.08 -2.67
CA LYS A 16 22.72 -23.63 -2.62
C LYS A 16 21.67 -22.94 -3.49
N ASP A 17 21.46 -23.44 -4.69
CA ASP A 17 20.46 -22.89 -5.62
C ASP A 17 19.05 -23.06 -5.07
N ALA A 18 18.73 -24.22 -4.49
CA ALA A 18 17.45 -24.48 -3.85
C ALA A 18 17.20 -23.55 -2.66
N LEU A 19 18.22 -23.30 -1.83
CA LEU A 19 18.13 -22.36 -0.71
C LEU A 19 17.94 -20.93 -1.19
N ALA A 20 18.61 -20.52 -2.27
CA ALA A 20 18.45 -19.20 -2.84
C ALA A 20 17.00 -18.96 -3.34
N VAL A 21 16.42 -19.93 -4.03
CA VAL A 21 15.03 -19.91 -4.47
C VAL A 21 14.08 -19.79 -3.27
N ARG A 22 14.30 -20.59 -2.24
CA ARG A 22 13.49 -20.57 -1.02
C ARG A 22 13.60 -19.23 -0.29
N LEU A 23 14.80 -18.67 -0.19
CA LEU A 23 15.03 -17.38 0.42
C LEU A 23 14.28 -16.28 -0.34
N ASN A 24 14.38 -16.27 -1.66
CA ASN A 24 13.66 -15.31 -2.50
C ASN A 24 12.14 -15.41 -2.31
N ALA A 25 11.61 -16.63 -2.23
CA ALA A 25 10.18 -16.85 -1.99
C ALA A 25 9.74 -16.33 -0.63
N LEU A 26 10.54 -16.56 0.42
CA LEU A 26 10.25 -16.06 1.76
C LEU A 26 10.33 -14.53 1.83
N GLN A 27 11.31 -13.92 1.17
CA GLN A 27 11.44 -12.47 1.11
C GLN A 27 10.26 -11.84 0.36
N ALA A 28 9.84 -12.44 -0.76
CA ALA A 28 8.68 -11.98 -1.51
C ALA A 28 7.40 -12.09 -0.69
N LYS A 29 7.22 -13.18 0.05
CA LYS A 29 6.08 -13.37 0.96
C LYS A 29 6.07 -12.33 2.08
N ALA A 30 7.21 -12.10 2.71
CA ALA A 30 7.34 -11.10 3.77
C ALA A 30 7.00 -9.70 3.26
N LYS A 31 7.50 -9.35 2.07
CA LYS A 31 7.20 -8.07 1.42
C LYS A 31 5.72 -7.93 1.09
N SER A 32 5.10 -8.99 0.57
CA SER A 32 3.67 -9.02 0.26
C SER A 32 2.81 -8.83 1.52
N GLU A 33 3.14 -9.51 2.60
CA GLU A 33 2.43 -9.37 3.89
C GLU A 33 2.57 -7.96 4.44
N LYS A 34 3.77 -7.38 4.38
CA LYS A 34 4.01 -6.00 4.78
C LYS A 34 3.19 -5.01 3.94
N ASN A 35 3.17 -5.20 2.63
CA ASN A 35 2.41 -4.34 1.72
C ASN A 35 0.91 -4.42 1.99
N LYS A 36 0.37 -5.61 2.25
CA LYS A 36 -1.03 -5.81 2.63
C LYS A 36 -1.37 -5.10 3.93
N ARG A 37 -0.51 -5.21 4.92
CA ARG A 37 -0.67 -4.54 6.21
C ARG A 37 -0.63 -3.03 6.07
N ASP A 38 0.32 -2.51 5.31
CA ASP A 38 0.45 -1.08 5.04
C ASP A 38 -0.77 -0.54 4.29
N THR A 39 -1.26 -1.28 3.31
CA THR A 39 -2.46 -0.93 2.56
C THR A 39 -3.69 -0.90 3.47
N ARG A 40 -3.87 -1.92 4.30
CA ARG A 40 -4.97 -1.98 5.26
C ARG A 40 -4.93 -0.81 6.24
N ARG A 41 -3.72 -0.49 6.73
CA ARG A 41 -3.50 0.64 7.62
C ARG A 41 -3.95 1.96 6.98
N LYS A 42 -3.58 2.19 5.74
CA LYS A 42 -3.99 3.38 4.98
C LYS A 42 -5.51 3.44 4.78
N ILE A 43 -6.13 2.32 4.49
CA ILE A 43 -7.58 2.22 4.32
C ILE A 43 -8.28 2.57 5.63
N LEU A 44 -7.87 1.98 6.74
CA LEU A 44 -8.47 2.22 8.05
C LEU A 44 -8.33 3.69 8.48
N VAL A 45 -7.15 4.27 8.32
CA VAL A 45 -6.91 5.68 8.62
C VAL A 45 -7.73 6.58 7.71
N GLY A 46 -7.75 6.26 6.40
CA GLY A 46 -8.52 7.01 5.42
C GLY A 46 -10.02 7.00 5.71
N GLU A 47 -10.59 5.86 6.04
CA GLU A 47 -12.00 5.74 6.41
C GLU A 47 -12.33 6.57 7.65
N ALA A 48 -11.49 6.52 8.66
CA ALA A 48 -11.68 7.29 9.88
C ALA A 48 -11.61 8.81 9.62
N VAL A 49 -10.66 9.23 8.79
CA VAL A 49 -10.50 10.64 8.41
C VAL A 49 -11.69 11.13 7.59
N ILE A 50 -12.15 10.36 6.62
CA ILE A 50 -13.31 10.70 5.78
C ILE A 50 -14.55 10.84 6.65
N ALA A 51 -14.79 9.91 7.56
CA ALA A 51 -15.91 9.99 8.50
C ALA A 51 -15.83 11.23 9.39
N ALA A 52 -14.64 11.55 9.91
CA ALA A 52 -14.42 12.72 10.73
C ALA A 52 -14.63 14.02 9.96
N MET A 53 -14.29 14.08 8.67
CA MET A 53 -14.52 15.23 7.82
C MET A 53 -16.01 15.56 7.65
N GLU A 54 -16.87 14.55 7.66
CA GLU A 54 -18.32 14.74 7.58
C GLU A 54 -18.88 15.38 8.82
N GLU A 55 -18.29 15.12 9.99
CA GLU A 55 -18.75 15.61 11.29
C GLU A 55 -18.10 16.92 11.70
N ASP A 56 -16.85 17.19 11.23
CA ASP A 56 -16.05 18.34 11.65
C ASP A 56 -15.62 19.17 10.43
N GLY A 57 -16.29 20.29 10.22
CA GLY A 57 -16.01 21.18 9.09
C GLY A 57 -14.62 21.81 9.14
N PHE A 58 -14.07 22.10 10.31
CA PHE A 58 -12.71 22.63 10.44
C PHE A 58 -11.68 21.59 10.05
N LEU A 59 -11.87 20.35 10.50
CA LEU A 59 -11.01 19.23 10.11
C LEU A 59 -11.08 19.02 8.59
N ALA A 60 -12.28 19.06 8.02
CA ALA A 60 -12.47 18.89 6.58
C ALA A 60 -11.68 19.95 5.77
N ILE A 61 -11.71 21.20 6.19
CA ILE A 61 -10.95 22.28 5.55
C ILE A 61 -9.45 22.00 5.59
N ARG A 62 -8.94 21.59 6.75
CA ARG A 62 -7.53 21.27 6.94
C ARG A 62 -7.10 20.07 6.10
N ILE A 63 -7.90 19.03 6.07
CA ILE A 63 -7.62 17.82 5.29
C ILE A 63 -7.67 18.12 3.79
N ARG A 64 -8.64 18.88 3.31
CA ARG A 64 -8.70 19.29 1.89
C ARG A 64 -7.48 20.09 1.48
N ALA A 65 -7.03 21.01 2.32
CA ALA A 65 -5.81 21.78 2.08
C ALA A 65 -4.58 20.89 2.00
N LEU A 66 -4.49 19.91 2.89
CA LEU A 66 -3.40 18.93 2.89
C LEU A 66 -3.43 18.05 1.64
N LEU A 67 -4.60 17.55 1.25
CA LEU A 67 -4.77 16.71 0.07
C LEU A 67 -4.41 17.47 -1.21
N ALA A 68 -4.85 18.73 -1.33
CA ALA A 68 -4.52 19.57 -2.48
C ALA A 68 -3.01 19.80 -2.62
N LYS A 69 -2.29 19.80 -1.50
CA LYS A 69 -0.84 19.98 -1.46
C LYS A 69 -0.07 18.68 -1.73
N THR A 70 -0.58 17.54 -1.26
CA THR A 70 0.14 16.25 -1.31
C THR A 70 -0.24 15.39 -2.51
N VAL A 71 -1.47 15.48 -2.98
CA VAL A 71 -1.95 14.70 -4.13
C VAL A 71 -1.84 15.56 -5.38
N THR A 72 -0.90 15.20 -6.25
CA THR A 72 -0.58 15.99 -7.45
C THR A 72 -0.81 15.25 -8.75
N ARG A 73 -0.95 13.91 -8.71
CA ARG A 73 -1.19 13.09 -9.90
C ARG A 73 -2.65 13.20 -10.34
N ASP A 74 -2.86 13.40 -11.63
CA ASP A 74 -4.20 13.59 -12.21
C ASP A 74 -5.14 12.41 -11.91
N ASN A 75 -4.64 11.18 -12.03
CA ASN A 75 -5.42 9.98 -11.71
C ASN A 75 -5.85 9.92 -10.25
N ASP A 76 -4.97 10.34 -9.34
CA ASP A 76 -5.24 10.37 -7.91
C ASP A 76 -6.22 11.50 -7.56
N LEU A 77 -6.10 12.65 -8.23
CA LEU A 77 -7.02 13.78 -8.06
C LEU A 77 -8.44 13.41 -8.48
N ASP A 78 -8.60 12.64 -9.54
CA ASP A 78 -9.91 12.16 -9.99
C ASP A 78 -10.58 11.28 -8.92
N VAL A 79 -9.81 10.42 -8.26
CA VAL A 79 -10.32 9.52 -7.21
C VAL A 79 -10.85 10.31 -6.00
N ILE A 80 -10.22 11.42 -5.64
CA ILE A 80 -10.58 12.22 -4.48
C ILE A 80 -11.29 13.54 -4.83
N ALA A 81 -11.71 13.72 -6.08
CA ALA A 81 -12.33 14.95 -6.54
C ALA A 81 -13.54 15.37 -5.69
N ASP A 82 -14.36 14.41 -5.29
CA ASP A 82 -15.51 14.62 -4.43
C ASP A 82 -15.14 15.10 -3.03
N LEU A 83 -13.97 14.64 -2.52
CA LEU A 83 -13.45 15.05 -1.21
C LEU A 83 -12.85 16.46 -1.25
N LEU A 84 -12.28 16.86 -2.38
CA LEU A 84 -11.66 18.18 -2.54
C LEU A 84 -12.71 19.29 -2.75
N SER A 85 -13.83 18.95 -3.33
CA SER A 85 -14.93 19.89 -3.49
C SER A 85 -15.73 20.00 -2.20
N PRO A 86 -16.13 21.22 -1.76
CA PRO A 86 -17.04 21.33 -0.65
C PRO A 86 -18.31 20.55 -0.95
N ALA A 87 -18.79 19.79 0.03
CA ALA A 87 -20.01 19.03 -0.13
C ALA A 87 -21.14 19.98 -0.57
N PRO A 88 -21.94 19.61 -1.58
CA PRO A 88 -23.08 20.41 -1.92
C PRO A 88 -24.00 20.55 -0.69
N PRO A 89 -24.64 21.70 -0.50
CA PRO A 89 -25.56 21.85 0.61
C PRO A 89 -26.63 20.75 0.53
N PRO A 90 -27.04 20.18 1.69
CA PRO A 90 -28.05 19.15 1.67
C PRO A 90 -29.28 19.64 0.89
N ALA A 91 -29.80 18.78 0.03
CA ALA A 91 -31.01 19.12 -0.73
C ALA A 91 -32.10 19.57 0.25
N PRO A 92 -32.82 20.63 -0.04
CA PRO A 92 -33.92 21.08 0.82
C PRO A 92 -34.90 19.93 0.98
N PRO A 93 -35.46 19.73 2.18
CA PRO A 93 -36.46 18.70 2.37
C PRO A 93 -37.64 18.94 1.44
N ALA A 94 -38.04 17.89 0.76
CA ALA A 94 -39.13 17.95 -0.18
C ALA A 94 -40.44 18.31 0.49
#